data_faba97528b8e1671d7640703461359ca
#
_entry.id   faba97528b8e1671d7640703461359ca
#
_cell.length_a   1.000
_cell.length_b   1.000
_cell.length_c   1.000
_cell.angle_alpha   90.00
_cell.angle_beta   90.00
_cell.angle_gamma   90.00
#
_symmetry.space_group_name_H-M   'P 1'
#
loop_
_entity.id
_entity.type
_entity.pdbx_description
1 polymer ?
#
loop_
_entity_poly.entity_id
_entity_poly.type
_entity_poly.pdbx_seq_one_letter_code
_entity_poly.pdbx_strand_id
1 'polypeptide(L)'
;GLESWGFGRNVRTIDDPVPYFGITPRDIMCGLAKVNKMLNLPHTIHLHTNNLGLPGNYVTTLDTMRALESVATDDKPVGHITHLQFSSFAGDDWGTMRSGAEEIAKYINAHNHLTFDMGQVIFTDTTTMTADGPFEFTLYELSGHKWVNSDVETETSGGIIPFHYKRNNAVNATQWPIALELALLV
;
A
#
# COMPACT_ATOMS: atom_id res chain seq x y z
N GLY A 1 -2.61 4.34 -1.29
CA GLY A 1 -2.22 5.38 -0.44
C GLY A 1 -2.26 6.79 -1.00
N LEU A 2 -2.32 7.74 -0.09
CA LEU A 2 -2.32 9.18 -0.45
C LEU A 2 -1.02 9.64 -1.11
N GLU A 3 0.05 8.90 -0.96
CA GLU A 3 1.32 9.15 -1.63
C GLU A 3 1.21 9.08 -3.15
N SER A 4 0.27 8.32 -3.69
CA SER A 4 0.03 8.22 -5.12
C SER A 4 -0.87 9.32 -5.69
N TRP A 5 -1.35 10.25 -4.85
CA TRP A 5 -2.30 11.29 -5.22
C TRP A 5 -1.70 12.70 -5.26
N GLY A 6 -0.45 12.85 -5.59
CA GLY A 6 0.19 14.16 -5.59
C GLY A 6 0.87 14.52 -4.27
N PHE A 7 0.75 13.70 -3.26
CA PHE A 7 1.22 14.00 -1.92
C PHE A 7 2.35 13.09 -1.44
N GLY A 8 2.80 12.16 -2.27
CA GLY A 8 3.67 11.05 -1.91
C GLY A 8 4.98 11.41 -1.22
N ARG A 9 5.56 12.56 -1.52
CA ARG A 9 6.76 13.03 -0.84
C ARG A 9 6.50 13.59 0.55
N ASN A 10 5.28 14.05 0.78
CA ASN A 10 4.89 14.76 1.99
C ASN A 10 4.06 13.91 2.95
N VAL A 11 3.57 12.75 2.47
CA VAL A 11 2.71 11.84 3.23
C VAL A 11 3.34 10.44 3.20
N ARG A 12 4.37 10.23 4.01
CA ARG A 12 5.09 8.95 4.12
C ARG A 12 4.55 8.08 5.24
N THR A 13 4.08 8.70 6.29
CA THR A 13 3.46 8.03 7.43
C THR A 13 1.96 8.27 7.44
N ILE A 14 1.24 7.53 8.26
CA ILE A 14 -0.20 7.74 8.42
C ILE A 14 -0.53 9.01 9.22
N ASP A 15 0.48 9.64 9.82
CA ASP A 15 0.34 10.83 10.65
C ASP A 15 0.86 12.11 9.97
N ASP A 16 1.41 11.99 8.78
CA ASP A 16 1.80 13.16 7.99
C ASP A 16 0.55 13.89 7.46
N PRO A 17 0.46 15.21 7.62
CA PRO A 17 -0.69 15.96 7.16
C PRO A 17 -0.76 15.98 5.62
N VAL A 18 -1.93 15.74 5.08
CA VAL A 18 -2.20 15.90 3.65
C VAL A 18 -2.08 17.38 3.31
N PRO A 19 -1.19 17.76 2.38
CA PRO A 19 -1.02 19.16 1.99
C PRO A 19 -2.35 19.83 1.65
N TYR A 20 -2.53 21.04 2.09
CA TYR A 20 -3.71 21.91 1.90
C TYR A 20 -4.97 21.52 2.68
N PHE A 21 -5.08 20.27 3.18
CA PHE A 21 -6.30 19.81 3.85
C PHE A 21 -6.19 19.72 5.38
N GLY A 22 -4.96 19.66 5.91
CA GLY A 22 -4.72 19.64 7.36
C GLY A 22 -5.21 18.39 8.09
N ILE A 23 -5.57 17.34 7.34
CA ILE A 23 -5.97 16.03 7.86
C ILE A 23 -4.88 15.00 7.55
N THR A 24 -4.84 13.91 8.30
CA THR A 24 -3.87 12.82 8.12
C THR A 24 -4.52 11.59 7.47
N PRO A 25 -3.73 10.65 6.88
CA PRO A 25 -4.25 9.35 6.50
C PRO A 25 -4.94 8.62 7.65
N ARG A 26 -4.45 8.74 8.87
CA ARG A 26 -5.09 8.19 10.08
C ARG A 26 -6.50 8.76 10.26
N ASP A 27 -6.68 10.07 10.17
CA ASP A 27 -7.98 10.71 10.31
C ASP A 27 -8.97 10.20 9.26
N ILE A 28 -8.50 10.08 8.02
CA ILE A 28 -9.31 9.58 6.91
C ILE A 28 -9.76 8.13 7.15
N MET A 29 -8.82 7.24 7.45
CA MET A 29 -9.11 5.81 7.65
C MET A 29 -10.05 5.60 8.83
N CYS A 30 -9.72 6.19 9.98
CA CYS A 30 -10.55 6.05 11.18
C CYS A 30 -11.90 6.73 11.02
N GLY A 31 -11.96 7.87 10.32
CA GLY A 31 -13.21 8.56 9.99
C GLY A 31 -14.11 7.71 9.12
N LEU A 32 -13.60 7.14 8.04
CA LEU A 32 -14.35 6.25 7.15
C LEU A 32 -14.83 4.99 7.86
N ALA A 33 -13.99 4.36 8.70
CA ALA A 33 -14.36 3.20 9.49
C ALA A 33 -15.48 3.53 10.48
N LYS A 34 -15.43 4.69 11.15
CA LYS A 34 -16.52 5.17 12.03
C LYS A 34 -17.81 5.38 11.27
N VAL A 35 -17.77 6.02 10.11
CA VAL A 35 -18.96 6.23 9.27
C VAL A 35 -19.53 4.91 8.80
N ASN A 36 -18.67 3.98 8.33
CA ASN A 36 -19.09 2.64 7.93
C ASN A 36 -19.86 1.93 9.05
N LYS A 37 -19.35 2.01 10.26
CA LYS A 37 -19.98 1.44 11.45
C LYS A 37 -21.31 2.14 11.78
N MET A 38 -21.35 3.47 11.78
CA MET A 38 -22.56 4.25 12.09
C MET A 38 -23.71 3.94 11.11
N LEU A 39 -23.37 3.73 9.84
CA LEU A 39 -24.33 3.40 8.79
C LEU A 39 -24.62 1.89 8.71
N ASN A 40 -23.94 1.09 9.52
CA ASN A 40 -24.01 -0.37 9.50
C ASN A 40 -23.89 -0.97 8.09
N LEU A 41 -22.88 -0.48 7.34
CA LEU A 41 -22.68 -0.95 5.97
C LEU A 41 -22.23 -2.43 5.97
N PRO A 42 -22.63 -3.21 4.95
CA PRO A 42 -22.36 -4.65 4.90
C PRO A 42 -20.88 -4.99 4.69
N HIS A 43 -20.13 -4.09 4.07
CA HIS A 43 -18.70 -4.29 3.75
C HIS A 43 -17.83 -3.34 4.54
N THR A 44 -16.63 -3.79 4.89
CA THR A 44 -15.60 -2.96 5.52
C THR A 44 -15.01 -1.98 4.53
N ILE A 45 -14.26 -1.00 5.03
CA ILE A 45 -13.42 -0.16 4.17
C ILE A 45 -12.25 -0.98 3.63
N HIS A 46 -11.92 -0.78 2.35
CA HIS A 46 -10.74 -1.38 1.71
C HIS A 46 -9.60 -0.38 1.71
N LEU A 47 -8.42 -0.85 2.11
CA LEU A 47 -7.24 -0.01 2.32
C LEU A 47 -6.07 -0.52 1.51
N HIS A 48 -5.54 0.35 0.67
CA HIS A 48 -4.18 0.24 0.14
C HIS A 48 -3.28 1.04 1.08
N THR A 49 -2.35 0.38 1.75
CA THR A 49 -1.49 1.06 2.72
C THR A 49 -0.52 2.02 2.02
N ASN A 50 0.08 2.93 2.78
CA ASN A 50 1.07 3.85 2.24
C ASN A 50 2.39 3.12 1.90
N ASN A 51 3.22 3.76 1.06
CA ASN A 51 4.53 3.24 0.65
C ASN A 51 4.46 1.89 -0.10
N LEU A 52 3.44 1.69 -0.92
CA LEU A 52 3.26 0.47 -1.69
C LEU A 52 4.53 0.10 -2.47
N GLY A 53 4.97 -1.15 -2.32
CA GLY A 53 6.14 -1.69 -3.00
C GLY A 53 7.49 -1.13 -2.54
N LEU A 54 7.55 -0.24 -1.57
CA LEU A 54 8.80 0.30 -1.04
C LEU A 54 9.42 -0.61 0.05
N PRO A 55 10.76 -0.71 0.13
CA PRO A 55 11.42 -1.37 1.25
C PRO A 55 10.96 -0.76 2.58
N GLY A 56 10.75 -1.60 3.60
CA GLY A 56 10.32 -1.16 4.92
C GLY A 56 8.85 -0.78 5.08
N ASN A 57 8.03 -0.93 4.04
CA ASN A 57 6.62 -0.53 4.09
C ASN A 57 5.76 -1.33 5.09
N TYR A 58 6.23 -2.49 5.54
CA TYR A 58 5.53 -3.28 6.57
C TYR A 58 5.29 -2.48 7.86
N VAL A 59 6.18 -1.54 8.19
CA VAL A 59 6.02 -0.66 9.36
C VAL A 59 4.78 0.22 9.20
N THR A 60 4.64 0.89 8.06
CA THR A 60 3.47 1.73 7.77
C THR A 60 2.17 0.89 7.71
N THR A 61 2.28 -0.35 7.26
CA THR A 61 1.15 -1.29 7.24
C THR A 61 0.73 -1.66 8.66
N LEU A 62 1.68 -1.96 9.56
CA LEU A 62 1.41 -2.19 10.98
C LEU A 62 0.79 -0.95 11.64
N ASP A 63 1.28 0.24 11.33
CA ASP A 63 0.72 1.47 11.88
C ASP A 63 -0.71 1.71 11.39
N THR A 64 -1.01 1.38 10.14
CA THR A 64 -2.38 1.39 9.59
C THR A 64 -3.28 0.40 10.34
N MET A 65 -2.82 -0.82 10.56
CA MET A 65 -3.56 -1.85 11.31
C MET A 65 -3.86 -1.40 12.74
N ARG A 66 -2.84 -0.89 13.45
CA ARG A 66 -2.96 -0.36 14.82
C ARG A 66 -3.90 0.83 14.93
N ALA A 67 -3.87 1.72 13.94
CA ALA A 67 -4.76 2.88 13.93
C ALA A 67 -6.23 2.47 13.95
N LEU A 68 -6.57 1.38 13.27
CA LEU A 68 -7.94 0.87 13.18
C LEU A 68 -8.41 0.18 14.48
N GLU A 69 -7.52 -0.19 15.41
CA GLU A 69 -7.91 -0.68 16.73
C GLU A 69 -8.83 0.30 17.46
N SER A 70 -8.56 1.61 17.28
CA SER A 70 -9.35 2.68 17.94
C SER A 70 -10.83 2.71 17.53
N VAL A 71 -11.17 2.06 16.43
CA VAL A 71 -12.53 1.98 15.88
C VAL A 71 -13.05 0.54 15.80
N ALA A 72 -12.24 -0.42 16.25
CA ALA A 72 -12.57 -1.84 16.26
C ALA A 72 -13.82 -2.14 17.10
N THR A 73 -14.48 -3.22 16.76
CA THR A 73 -15.63 -3.80 17.49
C THR A 73 -15.50 -5.30 17.46
N ASP A 74 -16.18 -5.96 18.39
CA ASP A 74 -16.19 -7.43 18.45
C ASP A 74 -17.08 -8.05 17.38
N ASP A 75 -17.96 -7.26 16.75
CA ASP A 75 -19.02 -7.77 15.87
C ASP A 75 -18.52 -8.14 14.48
N LYS A 76 -17.60 -7.35 13.91
CA LYS A 76 -17.08 -7.54 12.56
C LYS A 76 -15.76 -6.81 12.34
N PRO A 77 -14.95 -7.26 11.36
CA PRO A 77 -13.77 -6.51 10.93
C PRO A 77 -14.15 -5.08 10.48
N VAL A 78 -13.30 -4.12 10.79
CA VAL A 78 -13.50 -2.70 10.45
C VAL A 78 -12.70 -2.25 9.25
N GLY A 79 -11.75 -3.06 8.79
CA GLY A 79 -10.94 -2.79 7.62
C GLY A 79 -10.52 -4.04 6.88
N HIS A 80 -10.25 -3.89 5.59
CA HIS A 80 -9.68 -4.91 4.73
C HIS A 80 -8.40 -4.36 4.08
N ILE A 81 -7.28 -5.02 4.33
CA ILE A 81 -6.00 -4.63 3.72
C ILE A 81 -5.85 -5.39 2.40
N THR A 82 -5.80 -4.66 1.31
CA THR A 82 -5.68 -5.26 -0.03
C THR A 82 -4.23 -5.61 -0.34
N HIS A 83 -4.01 -6.67 -1.12
CA HIS A 83 -2.70 -7.18 -1.57
C HIS A 83 -1.61 -7.07 -0.49
N LEU A 84 -1.88 -7.68 0.66
CA LEU A 84 -1.06 -7.54 1.88
C LEU A 84 0.42 -7.87 1.64
N GLN A 85 0.73 -8.84 0.78
CA GLN A 85 2.12 -9.18 0.45
C GLN A 85 2.86 -8.01 -0.22
N PHE A 86 2.16 -7.12 -0.93
CA PHE A 86 2.75 -5.92 -1.54
C PHE A 86 2.98 -4.79 -0.52
N SER A 87 2.44 -4.95 0.66
CA SER A 87 2.52 -4.03 1.80
C SER A 87 3.33 -4.59 2.96
N SER A 88 4.09 -5.67 2.74
CA SER A 88 4.81 -6.41 3.78
C SER A 88 6.31 -6.56 3.48
N PHE A 89 6.89 -5.59 2.78
CA PHE A 89 8.34 -5.56 2.54
C PHE A 89 9.09 -5.02 3.75
N ALA A 90 10.14 -5.72 4.16
CA ALA A 90 11.16 -5.26 5.09
C ALA A 90 12.44 -4.91 4.32
N GLY A 91 13.44 -4.39 5.04
CA GLY A 91 14.69 -3.89 4.46
C GLY A 91 14.67 -2.36 4.37
N ASP A 92 15.85 -1.78 4.20
CA ASP A 92 16.06 -0.34 4.20
C ASP A 92 16.22 0.23 2.78
N ASP A 93 16.56 -0.63 1.84
CA ASP A 93 16.75 -0.30 0.43
C ASP A 93 16.41 -1.50 -0.47
N TRP A 94 16.52 -1.28 -1.78
CA TRP A 94 16.21 -2.30 -2.81
C TRP A 94 17.16 -3.51 -2.77
N GLY A 95 18.39 -3.34 -2.30
CA GLY A 95 19.38 -4.41 -2.18
C GLY A 95 19.18 -5.26 -0.93
N THR A 96 18.53 -4.72 0.07
CA THR A 96 18.25 -5.38 1.35
C THR A 96 16.78 -5.80 1.52
N MET A 97 15.97 -5.61 0.48
CA MET A 97 14.56 -5.94 0.49
C MET A 97 14.34 -7.41 0.83
N ARG A 98 13.48 -7.68 1.79
CA ARG A 98 13.15 -9.01 2.29
C ARG A 98 11.71 -9.07 2.80
N SER A 99 11.27 -10.24 3.20
CA SER A 99 9.95 -10.43 3.82
C SER A 99 9.84 -9.74 5.17
N GLY A 100 8.72 -9.06 5.40
CA GLY A 100 8.24 -8.57 6.69
C GLY A 100 7.00 -9.33 7.16
N ALA A 101 6.69 -10.48 6.56
CA ALA A 101 5.47 -11.24 6.81
C ALA A 101 5.35 -11.70 8.27
N GLU A 102 6.45 -12.05 8.92
CA GLU A 102 6.43 -12.55 10.32
C GLU A 102 5.81 -11.52 11.27
N GLU A 103 6.21 -10.26 11.18
CA GLU A 103 5.69 -9.20 12.05
C GLU A 103 4.22 -8.88 11.75
N ILE A 104 3.86 -8.91 10.48
CA ILE A 104 2.47 -8.75 10.04
C ILE A 104 1.60 -9.91 10.55
N ALA A 105 2.06 -11.15 10.39
CA ALA A 105 1.34 -12.34 10.85
C ALA A 105 1.16 -12.36 12.38
N LYS A 106 2.19 -12.01 13.14
CA LYS A 106 2.09 -11.86 14.60
C LYS A 106 0.96 -10.91 14.99
N TYR A 107 0.88 -9.78 14.29
CA TYR A 107 -0.17 -8.79 14.56
C TYR A 107 -1.55 -9.35 14.21
N ILE A 108 -1.72 -9.91 13.02
CA ILE A 108 -3.00 -10.43 12.54
C ILE A 108 -3.51 -11.54 13.45
N ASN A 109 -2.64 -12.48 13.85
CA ASN A 109 -3.02 -13.60 14.72
C ASN A 109 -3.43 -13.16 16.15
N ALA A 110 -3.02 -11.97 16.57
CA ALA A 110 -3.39 -11.42 17.87
C ALA A 110 -4.67 -10.55 17.83
N HIS A 111 -5.18 -10.22 16.64
CA HIS A 111 -6.27 -9.27 16.45
C HIS A 111 -7.28 -9.78 15.42
N ASN A 112 -8.56 -9.48 15.64
CA ASN A 112 -9.67 -9.92 14.78
C ASN A 112 -10.41 -8.79 14.05
N HIS A 113 -9.92 -7.56 14.16
CA HIS A 113 -10.61 -6.38 13.62
C HIS A 113 -10.31 -6.11 12.13
N LEU A 114 -9.49 -6.96 11.49
CA LEU A 114 -9.09 -6.81 10.10
C LEU A 114 -9.27 -8.10 9.30
N THR A 115 -9.46 -7.92 8.00
CA THR A 115 -9.29 -8.96 6.98
C THR A 115 -8.26 -8.50 5.96
N PHE A 116 -7.79 -9.40 5.11
CA PHE A 116 -6.83 -9.07 4.05
C PHE A 116 -6.98 -10.02 2.87
N ASP A 117 -6.42 -9.62 1.74
CA ASP A 117 -6.19 -10.49 0.59
C ASP A 117 -4.70 -10.57 0.21
N MET A 118 -4.36 -11.54 -0.62
CA MET A 118 -3.01 -11.76 -1.16
C MET A 118 -3.10 -11.82 -2.70
N GLY A 119 -3.42 -10.70 -3.30
CA GLY A 119 -3.43 -10.55 -4.76
C GLY A 119 -2.06 -10.09 -5.28
N GLN A 120 -1.36 -10.92 -6.05
CA GLN A 120 -0.04 -10.58 -6.56
C GLN A 120 -0.08 -9.36 -7.48
N VAL A 121 0.72 -8.35 -7.16
CA VAL A 121 0.92 -7.16 -7.99
C VAL A 121 2.20 -7.37 -8.80
N ILE A 122 2.06 -7.92 -10.00
CA ILE A 122 3.19 -8.27 -10.84
C ILE A 122 3.45 -7.15 -11.84
N PHE A 123 4.63 -6.56 -11.75
CA PHE A 123 5.12 -5.59 -12.71
C PHE A 123 5.84 -6.31 -13.87
N THR A 124 5.43 -6.03 -15.08
CA THR A 124 6.00 -6.58 -16.32
C THR A 124 6.21 -5.45 -17.32
N ASP A 125 6.85 -5.74 -18.43
CA ASP A 125 7.06 -4.76 -19.51
C ASP A 125 5.73 -4.26 -20.13
N THR A 126 4.63 -4.97 -19.89
CA THR A 126 3.30 -4.61 -20.36
C THR A 126 2.41 -4.04 -19.25
N THR A 127 2.89 -4.00 -18.01
CA THR A 127 2.15 -3.39 -16.90
C THR A 127 2.13 -1.88 -17.06
N THR A 128 0.94 -1.32 -16.96
CA THR A 128 0.74 0.13 -17.01
C THR A 128 0.24 0.62 -15.65
N MET A 129 0.63 1.83 -15.30
CA MET A 129 0.26 2.48 -14.04
C MET A 129 -0.43 3.81 -14.32
N THR A 130 -1.36 4.19 -13.46
CA THR A 130 -2.01 5.50 -13.58
C THR A 130 -0.97 6.60 -13.42
N ALA A 131 -0.97 7.53 -14.36
CA ALA A 131 -0.07 8.66 -14.35
C ALA A 131 -0.56 9.74 -13.38
N ASP A 132 -0.32 9.57 -12.10
CA ASP A 132 -0.29 10.71 -11.21
C ASP A 132 1.17 11.04 -10.83
N GLY A 133 1.49 12.32 -10.77
CA GLY A 133 2.86 12.80 -10.71
C GLY A 133 3.72 12.20 -9.59
N PRO A 134 3.25 12.00 -8.38
CA PRO A 134 4.05 11.41 -7.31
C PRO A 134 4.22 9.90 -7.41
N PHE A 135 3.25 9.23 -7.97
CA PHE A 135 3.37 7.82 -8.27
C PHE A 135 4.43 7.60 -9.34
N GLU A 136 4.42 8.41 -10.37
CA GLU A 136 5.44 8.43 -11.41
C GLU A 136 6.82 8.76 -10.90
N PHE A 137 6.91 9.71 -9.99
CA PHE A 137 8.17 10.02 -9.34
C PHE A 137 8.70 8.82 -8.53
N THR A 138 7.82 8.14 -7.80
CA THR A 138 8.17 6.91 -7.11
C THR A 138 8.61 5.85 -8.11
N LEU A 139 7.89 5.66 -9.21
CA LEU A 139 8.28 4.75 -10.27
C LEU A 139 9.61 5.12 -10.93
N TYR A 140 9.88 6.42 -11.11
CA TYR A 140 11.16 6.88 -11.59
C TYR A 140 12.31 6.50 -10.64
N GLU A 141 12.13 6.70 -9.36
CA GLU A 141 13.12 6.30 -8.36
C GLU A 141 13.33 4.77 -8.32
N LEU A 142 12.26 4.02 -8.55
CA LEU A 142 12.28 2.57 -8.58
C LEU A 142 12.94 1.98 -9.82
N SER A 143 12.59 2.51 -10.98
CA SER A 143 12.95 1.94 -12.27
C SER A 143 14.19 2.59 -12.90
N GLY A 144 14.57 3.78 -12.45
CA GLY A 144 15.57 4.63 -13.08
C GLY A 144 15.13 5.20 -14.43
N HIS A 145 13.89 5.00 -14.85
CA HIS A 145 13.35 5.58 -16.06
C HIS A 145 12.90 7.01 -15.82
N LYS A 146 13.46 7.91 -16.62
CA LYS A 146 13.07 9.32 -16.54
C LYS A 146 11.63 9.50 -16.99
N TRP A 147 10.81 10.00 -16.09
CA TRP A 147 9.48 10.42 -16.44
C TRP A 147 9.48 11.63 -17.36
N VAL A 148 8.68 11.57 -18.41
CA VAL A 148 8.47 12.67 -19.35
C VAL A 148 6.97 12.96 -19.38
N ASN A 149 6.59 14.12 -18.92
CA ASN A 149 5.20 14.56 -18.81
C ASN A 149 4.41 14.42 -20.11
N SER A 150 5.09 14.69 -21.23
CA SER A 150 4.49 14.57 -22.56
C SER A 150 4.12 13.14 -22.96
N ASP A 151 4.85 12.15 -22.44
CA ASP A 151 4.56 10.75 -22.76
C ASP A 151 3.30 10.28 -22.02
N VAL A 152 3.10 10.81 -20.82
CA VAL A 152 1.91 10.57 -20.01
C VAL A 152 0.67 11.23 -20.58
N GLU A 153 0.79 12.47 -21.04
CA GLU A 153 -0.33 13.23 -21.57
C GLU A 153 -0.80 12.72 -22.93
N THR A 154 0.08 12.07 -23.70
CA THR A 154 -0.23 11.57 -25.04
C THR A 154 -0.80 10.16 -25.06
N GLU A 155 -0.57 9.37 -24.01
CA GLU A 155 -0.88 7.93 -24.08
C GLU A 155 -2.36 7.59 -23.84
N THR A 156 -3.09 8.31 -23.05
CA THR A 156 -4.56 8.12 -22.95
C THR A 156 -5.23 9.18 -22.09
N SER A 157 -6.53 9.28 -22.20
CA SER A 157 -7.41 10.07 -21.31
C SER A 157 -7.33 9.76 -19.81
N GLY A 158 -6.45 8.86 -19.36
CA GLY A 158 -6.26 8.49 -17.97
C GLY A 158 -4.83 8.56 -17.48
N GLY A 159 -3.89 8.96 -18.35
CA GLY A 159 -2.47 9.06 -17.98
C GLY A 159 -1.90 7.70 -17.52
N ILE A 160 -1.76 6.74 -18.40
CA ILE A 160 -1.22 5.41 -18.10
C ILE A 160 0.22 5.33 -18.63
N ILE A 161 1.17 5.02 -17.75
CA ILE A 161 2.57 4.86 -18.11
C ILE A 161 2.95 3.39 -18.20
N PRO A 162 3.63 2.94 -19.28
CA PRO A 162 4.25 1.62 -19.30
C PRO A 162 5.34 1.52 -18.24
N PHE A 163 5.27 0.48 -17.43
CA PHE A 163 6.25 0.22 -16.38
C PHE A 163 7.17 -0.93 -16.76
N HIS A 164 8.38 -0.59 -17.23
CA HIS A 164 9.36 -1.58 -17.65
C HIS A 164 10.11 -2.15 -16.44
N TYR A 165 9.79 -3.39 -16.12
CA TYR A 165 10.39 -4.09 -15.01
C TYR A 165 11.39 -5.16 -15.47
N LYS A 166 12.60 -5.15 -14.92
CA LYS A 166 13.58 -6.20 -15.20
C LYS A 166 13.16 -7.51 -14.52
N ARG A 167 13.51 -8.63 -15.15
CA ARG A 167 13.15 -9.99 -14.72
C ARG A 167 13.50 -10.33 -13.28
N ASN A 168 14.57 -9.74 -12.76
CA ASN A 168 15.10 -9.93 -11.41
C ASN A 168 14.76 -8.79 -10.46
N ASN A 169 13.66 -8.11 -10.69
CA ASN A 169 13.26 -7.00 -9.84
C ASN A 169 12.96 -7.48 -8.42
N ALA A 170 13.53 -6.80 -7.45
CA ALA A 170 13.40 -7.14 -6.04
C ALA A 170 11.94 -7.18 -5.57
N VAL A 171 11.10 -6.26 -6.04
CA VAL A 171 9.68 -6.18 -5.69
C VAL A 171 8.94 -7.44 -6.14
N ASN A 172 9.07 -7.81 -7.43
CA ASN A 172 8.41 -9.01 -7.94
C ASN A 172 8.91 -10.27 -7.24
N ALA A 173 10.23 -10.39 -7.05
CA ALA A 173 10.83 -11.56 -6.42
C ALA A 173 10.42 -11.71 -4.95
N THR A 174 10.38 -10.61 -4.20
CA THR A 174 10.11 -10.65 -2.75
C THR A 174 8.63 -10.85 -2.43
N GLN A 175 7.70 -10.49 -3.30
CA GLN A 175 6.27 -10.76 -3.09
C GLN A 175 5.94 -12.23 -2.92
N TRP A 176 6.63 -13.12 -3.64
CA TRP A 176 6.36 -14.56 -3.58
C TRP A 176 6.65 -15.18 -2.22
N PRO A 177 7.86 -15.03 -1.63
CA PRO A 177 8.11 -15.52 -0.28
C PRO A 177 7.19 -14.87 0.75
N ILE A 178 6.88 -13.58 0.65
CA ILE A 178 5.93 -12.92 1.56
C ILE A 178 4.56 -13.59 1.50
N ALA A 179 4.02 -13.80 0.30
CA ALA A 179 2.71 -14.43 0.15
C ALA A 179 2.69 -15.86 0.72
N LEU A 180 3.76 -16.63 0.48
CA LEU A 180 3.88 -17.97 1.04
C LEU A 180 3.99 -17.95 2.57
N GLU A 181 4.80 -17.08 3.12
CA GLU A 181 4.97 -16.93 4.56
C GLU A 181 3.65 -16.50 5.23
N LEU A 182 2.95 -15.51 4.69
CA LEU A 182 1.63 -15.10 5.19
C LEU A 182 0.64 -16.27 5.17
N ALA A 183 0.60 -17.03 4.07
CA ALA A 183 -0.29 -18.19 3.96
C ALA A 183 0.04 -19.35 4.94
N LEU A 184 1.28 -19.41 5.43
CA LEU A 184 1.70 -20.42 6.39
C LEU A 184 1.59 -19.95 7.85
N LEU A 185 1.67 -18.64 8.10
CA LEU A 185 1.75 -18.06 9.43
C LEU A 185 0.40 -17.54 9.95
N VAL A 186 -0.54 -17.23 9.07
CA VAL A 186 -1.90 -16.79 9.39
C VAL A 186 -2.90 -17.89 9.11
#